data_f804cbdf70483f06232d223d9de4dadd
#
_entry.id   f804cbdf70483f06232d223d9de4dadd
#
_cell.length_a   1.000
_cell.length_b   1.000
_cell.length_c   1.000
_cell.angle_alpha   90.00
_cell.angle_beta   90.00
_cell.angle_gamma   90.00
#
_symmetry.space_group_name_H-M   'P 1'
#
loop_
_entity.id
_entity.type
_entity.pdbx_description
1 polymer ?
#
loop_
_entity_poly.entity_id
_entity_poly.type
_entity_poly.pdbx_seq_one_letter_code
_entity_poly.pdbx_strand_id
1 'polypeptide(L)'
;MEQKKYFFAVDLGATSGRTIIGSLSDGKFDLEELTRFDNNLIETGGHFYWDIYALYYEIIKGLKLVAQRNIPIQSIGIDTWGCDFVYVGKDGAILRNPMAYRDPHTFGMMEKYFDEKVSKEKVYEKTGIQFMNFNSLFQIYAMRKAGNVALENADKVLFIPDALSYMLTGKAICEYTVASTSQILNPMTKDLDEELVESLGLKRSQFGEMTSPATIIGTLTKEVQKMTGLTAIPVIAVAGHDTASAVAAVPAKNEEFAYLSSGTWSLMGIETKEAIINDRSFDLNFTNEGGIDGTTRFLKNICGMWIYERCRKEWKDAAVANNTDMEALSHSALIAEAMKQPAFQSIINPDDAVFANPSSMVDAIQGYCEKTGQYVPKTYGEICRCIFESLALRYRQIFTWLKEFANFDIHVLHIIGGGSLNAYLNQFTANSCGVTVLAGPQEGTAIGNIMLQAKASGAVKDIWEMRQIIANSLELKRFEPQDKEAWDKAYEHFLEITK
;
A
#
# COMPACT_ATOMS: atom_id res chain seq x y z
N MET A 1 -22.89 -6.44 29.24
CA MET A 1 -22.48 -6.43 27.84
C MET A 1 -22.26 -4.99 27.46
N GLU A 2 -21.09 -4.67 26.96
CA GLU A 2 -20.78 -3.35 26.45
C GLU A 2 -21.59 -3.08 25.18
N GLN A 3 -22.09 -1.85 25.00
CA GLN A 3 -22.90 -1.52 23.82
C GLN A 3 -22.03 -1.62 22.57
N LYS A 4 -22.46 -2.42 21.57
CA LYS A 4 -21.75 -2.60 20.30
C LYS A 4 -21.60 -1.26 19.59
N LYS A 5 -20.37 -0.87 19.26
CA LYS A 5 -20.02 0.36 18.55
C LYS A 5 -19.76 0.03 17.07
N TYR A 6 -20.23 0.88 16.16
CA TYR A 6 -20.11 0.67 14.72
C TYR A 6 -19.31 1.79 14.07
N PHE A 7 -18.49 1.43 13.08
CA PHE A 7 -17.62 2.34 12.33
C PHE A 7 -17.75 2.05 10.84
N PHE A 8 -17.73 3.08 10.02
CA PHE A 8 -17.78 2.92 8.56
C PHE A 8 -16.38 3.17 7.98
N ALA A 9 -15.82 2.18 7.34
CA ALA A 9 -14.53 2.26 6.66
C ALA A 9 -14.71 2.25 5.15
N VAL A 10 -13.90 3.06 4.47
CA VAL A 10 -13.70 3.07 3.04
C VAL A 10 -12.27 2.66 2.78
N ASP A 11 -12.08 1.53 2.11
CA ASP A 11 -10.78 0.95 1.76
C ASP A 11 -10.66 0.92 0.23
N LEU A 12 -9.82 1.80 -0.32
CA LEU A 12 -9.65 1.99 -1.76
C LEU A 12 -8.24 1.55 -2.19
N GLY A 13 -8.18 0.42 -2.86
CA GLY A 13 -6.96 -0.02 -3.54
C GLY A 13 -6.90 0.47 -4.99
N ALA A 14 -5.77 0.24 -5.65
CA ALA A 14 -5.53 0.64 -7.03
C ALA A 14 -6.39 -0.10 -8.08
N THR A 15 -7.08 -1.18 -7.72
CA THR A 15 -7.90 -1.98 -8.66
C THR A 15 -9.34 -2.15 -8.22
N SER A 16 -9.61 -1.99 -6.93
CA SER A 16 -10.96 -2.13 -6.36
C SER A 16 -11.10 -1.29 -5.11
N GLY A 17 -12.33 -0.91 -4.80
CA GLY A 17 -12.70 -0.26 -3.56
C GLY A 17 -13.83 -1.01 -2.87
N ARG A 18 -14.00 -0.75 -1.59
CA ARG A 18 -15.08 -1.31 -0.79
C ARG A 18 -15.47 -0.40 0.37
N THR A 19 -16.71 -0.55 0.79
CA THR A 19 -17.19 0.04 2.04
C THR A 19 -17.52 -1.07 3.03
N ILE A 20 -17.14 -0.85 4.29
CA ILE A 20 -17.15 -1.89 5.32
C ILE A 20 -17.73 -1.31 6.60
N ILE A 21 -18.55 -2.08 7.29
CA ILE A 21 -18.91 -1.83 8.69
C ILE A 21 -18.01 -2.64 9.59
N GLY A 22 -17.26 -1.94 10.43
CA GLY A 22 -16.61 -2.55 11.57
C GLY A 22 -17.47 -2.41 12.81
N SER A 23 -17.46 -3.40 13.66
CA SER A 23 -18.12 -3.33 14.96
C SER A 23 -17.19 -3.80 16.07
N LEU A 24 -17.26 -3.12 17.22
CA LEU A 24 -16.46 -3.42 18.40
C LEU A 24 -17.38 -3.67 19.60
N SER A 25 -17.22 -4.79 20.29
CA SER A 25 -17.89 -5.13 21.54
C SER A 25 -17.09 -6.16 22.32
N ASP A 26 -17.10 -6.05 23.64
CA ASP A 26 -16.49 -7.02 24.56
C ASP A 26 -15.01 -7.36 24.20
N GLY A 27 -14.23 -6.35 23.75
CA GLY A 27 -12.82 -6.50 23.38
C GLY A 27 -12.57 -7.32 22.10
N LYS A 28 -13.57 -7.44 21.25
CA LYS A 28 -13.48 -8.10 19.92
C LYS A 28 -14.07 -7.22 18.84
N PHE A 29 -13.56 -7.36 17.63
CA PHE A 29 -14.12 -6.71 16.46
C PHE A 29 -14.72 -7.74 15.49
N ASP A 30 -15.60 -7.24 14.63
CA ASP A 30 -16.20 -7.97 13.51
C ASP A 30 -16.34 -7.05 12.31
N LEU A 31 -16.28 -7.59 11.09
CA LEU A 31 -16.32 -6.87 9.82
C LEU A 31 -17.48 -7.36 8.96
N GLU A 32 -18.18 -6.43 8.34
CA GLU A 32 -19.17 -6.70 7.31
C GLU A 32 -18.91 -5.82 6.08
N GLU A 33 -18.58 -6.45 4.94
CA GLU A 33 -18.45 -5.74 3.67
C GLU A 33 -19.85 -5.34 3.18
N LEU A 34 -20.09 -4.04 2.99
CA LEU A 34 -21.36 -3.51 2.48
C LEU A 34 -21.39 -3.44 0.96
N THR A 35 -20.31 -2.94 0.36
CA THR A 35 -20.19 -2.80 -1.09
C THR A 35 -18.77 -3.11 -1.53
N ARG A 36 -18.65 -3.64 -2.74
CA ARG A 36 -17.39 -3.78 -3.47
C ARG A 36 -17.59 -3.26 -4.88
N PHE A 37 -16.61 -2.57 -5.42
CA PHE A 37 -16.64 -1.97 -6.75
C PHE A 37 -15.25 -1.95 -7.37
N ASP A 38 -15.19 -1.90 -8.68
CA ASP A 38 -13.93 -1.76 -9.42
C ASP A 38 -13.44 -0.32 -9.38
N ASN A 39 -12.13 -0.14 -9.24
CA ASN A 39 -11.46 1.14 -9.39
C ASN A 39 -10.74 1.14 -10.74
N ASN A 40 -11.46 1.55 -11.78
CA ASN A 40 -10.97 1.51 -13.15
C ASN A 40 -10.23 2.81 -13.50
N LEU A 41 -9.11 2.67 -14.21
CA LEU A 41 -8.43 3.79 -14.84
C LEU A 41 -9.21 4.27 -16.06
N ILE A 42 -9.34 5.59 -16.20
CA ILE A 42 -9.85 6.24 -17.41
C ILE A 42 -8.65 6.57 -18.29
N GLU A 43 -8.60 5.99 -19.48
CA GLU A 43 -7.61 6.31 -20.48
C GLU A 43 -8.19 7.32 -21.47
N THR A 44 -7.56 8.49 -21.56
CA THR A 44 -7.94 9.52 -22.54
C THR A 44 -6.75 10.45 -22.86
N GLY A 45 -6.61 10.84 -24.12
CA GLY A 45 -5.54 11.73 -24.56
C GLY A 45 -4.13 11.19 -24.32
N GLY A 46 -3.96 9.87 -24.23
CA GLY A 46 -2.67 9.23 -23.94
C GLY A 46 -2.28 9.25 -22.46
N HIS A 47 -3.21 9.55 -21.57
CA HIS A 47 -3.01 9.62 -20.12
C HIS A 47 -4.00 8.75 -19.36
N PHE A 48 -3.62 8.36 -18.14
CA PHE A 48 -4.44 7.57 -17.22
C PHE A 48 -4.89 8.42 -16.04
N TYR A 49 -6.19 8.36 -15.72
CA TYR A 49 -6.81 9.11 -14.63
C TYR A 49 -7.62 8.18 -13.72
N TRP A 50 -7.68 8.53 -12.43
CA TRP A 50 -8.69 8.01 -11.52
C TRP A 50 -9.98 8.82 -11.66
N ASP A 51 -11.14 8.18 -11.50
CA ASP A 51 -12.41 8.90 -11.42
C ASP A 51 -12.76 9.21 -9.97
N ILE A 52 -12.31 10.36 -9.47
CA ILE A 52 -12.54 10.76 -8.08
C ILE A 52 -14.04 10.92 -7.75
N TYR A 53 -14.86 11.28 -8.73
CA TYR A 53 -16.29 11.43 -8.55
C TYR A 53 -17.00 10.08 -8.52
N ALA A 54 -16.56 9.10 -9.27
CA ALA A 54 -17.05 7.73 -9.18
C ALA A 54 -16.73 7.12 -7.80
N LEU A 55 -15.52 7.33 -7.29
CA LEU A 55 -15.14 6.90 -5.94
C LEU A 55 -16.02 7.56 -4.87
N TYR A 56 -16.21 8.86 -4.96
CA TYR A 56 -17.12 9.58 -4.07
C TYR A 56 -18.57 9.05 -4.15
N TYR A 57 -19.07 8.77 -5.36
CA TYR A 57 -20.40 8.21 -5.56
C TYR A 57 -20.58 6.86 -4.85
N GLU A 58 -19.60 5.98 -4.93
CA GLU A 58 -19.62 4.68 -4.24
C GLU A 58 -19.57 4.83 -2.71
N ILE A 59 -18.84 5.81 -2.19
CA ILE A 59 -18.86 6.16 -0.76
C ILE A 59 -20.27 6.59 -0.33
N ILE A 60 -20.90 7.51 -1.07
CA ILE A 60 -22.28 7.97 -0.79
C ILE A 60 -23.28 6.82 -0.84
N LYS A 61 -23.10 5.90 -1.78
CA LYS A 61 -23.94 4.69 -1.89
C LYS A 61 -23.80 3.80 -0.64
N GLY A 62 -22.58 3.55 -0.16
CA GLY A 62 -22.33 2.83 1.09
C GLY A 62 -22.98 3.52 2.30
N LEU A 63 -22.85 4.84 2.42
CA LEU A 63 -23.46 5.63 3.50
C LEU A 63 -25.01 5.59 3.44
N LYS A 64 -25.61 5.58 2.25
CA LYS A 64 -27.06 5.39 2.10
C LYS A 64 -27.51 4.02 2.61
N LEU A 65 -26.74 2.95 2.35
CA LEU A 65 -27.05 1.61 2.88
C LEU A 65 -26.98 1.60 4.42
N VAL A 66 -26.03 2.30 5.02
CA VAL A 66 -25.94 2.48 6.49
C VAL A 66 -27.23 3.11 7.02
N ALA A 67 -27.68 4.21 6.40
CA ALA A 67 -28.92 4.89 6.79
C ALA A 67 -30.16 4.01 6.63
N GLN A 68 -30.30 3.32 5.48
CA GLN A 68 -31.42 2.40 5.20
C GLN A 68 -31.48 1.24 6.19
N ARG A 69 -30.33 0.74 6.62
CA ARG A 69 -30.23 -0.35 7.60
C ARG A 69 -30.30 0.13 9.05
N ASN A 70 -30.38 1.44 9.28
CA ASN A 70 -30.36 2.08 10.60
C ASN A 70 -29.16 1.67 11.47
N ILE A 71 -27.96 1.53 10.85
CA ILE A 71 -26.74 1.18 11.57
C ILE A 71 -26.23 2.45 12.27
N PRO A 72 -26.09 2.46 13.62
CA PRO A 72 -25.70 3.65 14.36
C PRO A 72 -24.17 3.84 14.35
N ILE A 73 -23.61 4.17 13.15
CA ILE A 73 -22.19 4.40 13.02
C ILE A 73 -21.73 5.61 13.83
N GLN A 74 -20.57 5.51 14.45
CA GLN A 74 -19.96 6.56 15.27
C GLN A 74 -19.06 7.48 14.45
N SER A 75 -18.43 6.96 13.39
CA SER A 75 -17.54 7.72 12.53
C SER A 75 -17.36 7.06 11.17
N ILE A 76 -16.64 7.79 10.30
CA ILE A 76 -16.26 7.41 8.95
C ILE A 76 -14.75 7.57 8.83
N GLY A 77 -14.03 6.61 8.23
CA GLY A 77 -12.61 6.69 7.91
C GLY A 77 -12.36 6.27 6.47
N ILE A 78 -11.40 6.93 5.81
CA ILE A 78 -11.05 6.68 4.40
C ILE A 78 -9.55 6.46 4.31
N ASP A 79 -9.12 5.32 3.77
CA ASP A 79 -7.76 5.07 3.34
C ASP A 79 -7.71 4.71 1.86
N THR A 80 -6.57 5.00 1.24
CA THR A 80 -6.34 4.79 -0.18
C THR A 80 -4.88 4.43 -0.46
N TRP A 81 -4.55 4.17 -1.72
CA TRP A 81 -3.16 4.13 -2.18
C TRP A 81 -2.46 5.49 -1.99
N GLY A 82 -1.14 5.50 -2.00
CA GLY A 82 -0.31 6.69 -1.83
C GLY A 82 -0.05 7.48 -3.12
N CYS A 83 0.75 8.53 -3.01
CA CYS A 83 1.35 9.35 -4.06
C CYS A 83 0.43 10.22 -4.90
N ASP A 84 -0.83 9.85 -5.14
CA ASP A 84 -1.74 10.58 -6.01
C ASP A 84 -2.52 11.67 -5.27
N PHE A 85 -2.92 12.70 -5.99
CA PHE A 85 -3.53 13.91 -5.43
C PHE A 85 -4.46 14.59 -6.44
N VAL A 86 -5.30 15.49 -5.94
CA VAL A 86 -6.16 16.39 -6.73
C VAL A 86 -5.76 17.84 -6.55
N TYR A 87 -6.18 18.69 -7.47
CA TYR A 87 -6.13 20.14 -7.37
C TYR A 87 -7.51 20.69 -7.07
N VAL A 88 -7.62 21.53 -6.06
CA VAL A 88 -8.86 22.22 -5.69
C VAL A 88 -8.72 23.71 -6.02
N GLY A 89 -9.69 24.29 -6.70
CA GLY A 89 -9.75 25.70 -7.05
C GLY A 89 -10.20 26.58 -5.88
N LYS A 90 -10.09 27.90 -6.04
CA LYS A 90 -10.52 28.89 -5.03
C LYS A 90 -12.02 28.83 -4.71
N ASP A 91 -12.80 28.30 -5.63
CA ASP A 91 -14.24 28.06 -5.46
C ASP A 91 -14.56 26.76 -4.71
N GLY A 92 -13.53 25.99 -4.32
CA GLY A 92 -13.66 24.69 -3.64
C GLY A 92 -13.93 23.52 -4.57
N ALA A 93 -13.98 23.73 -5.89
CA ALA A 93 -14.20 22.65 -6.85
C ALA A 93 -12.89 21.89 -7.16
N ILE A 94 -12.99 20.58 -7.38
CA ILE A 94 -11.89 19.77 -7.92
C ILE A 94 -11.73 20.16 -9.41
N LEU A 95 -10.54 20.61 -9.79
CA LEU A 95 -10.27 21.19 -11.11
C LEU A 95 -10.19 20.15 -12.23
N ARG A 96 -9.80 18.93 -11.91
CA ARG A 96 -9.75 17.78 -12.83
C ARG A 96 -9.63 16.47 -12.06
N ASN A 97 -9.95 15.37 -12.73
CA ASN A 97 -9.63 14.03 -12.23
C ASN A 97 -8.11 13.89 -12.00
N PRO A 98 -7.68 13.22 -10.91
CA PRO A 98 -6.27 12.99 -10.61
C PRO A 98 -5.63 12.08 -11.66
N MET A 99 -4.42 12.44 -12.10
CA MET A 99 -3.61 11.52 -12.90
C MET A 99 -3.19 10.33 -12.03
N ALA A 100 -3.17 9.16 -12.63
CA ALA A 100 -2.77 7.95 -11.91
C ALA A 100 -1.25 7.84 -11.82
N TYR A 101 -0.72 7.33 -10.73
CA TYR A 101 0.71 7.09 -10.55
C TYR A 101 1.32 6.16 -11.62
N ARG A 102 0.50 5.39 -12.33
CA ARG A 102 0.91 4.53 -13.45
C ARG A 102 0.98 5.25 -14.80
N ASP A 103 0.63 6.53 -14.83
CA ASP A 103 0.71 7.34 -16.05
C ASP A 103 2.17 7.57 -16.46
N PRO A 104 2.51 7.48 -17.76
CA PRO A 104 3.89 7.65 -18.21
C PRO A 104 4.42 9.09 -18.13
N HIS A 105 3.63 10.09 -17.71
CA HIS A 105 4.05 11.50 -17.66
C HIS A 105 5.29 11.77 -16.78
N THR A 106 5.60 10.85 -15.86
CA THR A 106 6.76 10.95 -14.97
C THR A 106 8.04 10.30 -15.53
N PHE A 107 7.96 9.62 -16.69
CA PHE A 107 9.13 8.94 -17.24
C PHE A 107 10.24 9.96 -17.57
N GLY A 108 11.45 9.71 -17.02
CA GLY A 108 12.62 10.59 -17.13
C GLY A 108 12.52 11.92 -16.38
N MET A 109 11.46 12.13 -15.57
CA MET A 109 11.28 13.37 -14.81
C MET A 109 12.04 13.37 -13.49
N MET A 110 12.31 12.21 -12.92
CA MET A 110 13.08 12.08 -11.69
C MET A 110 14.52 12.57 -11.88
N GLU A 111 15.20 12.11 -12.92
CA GLU A 111 16.57 12.53 -13.26
C GLU A 111 16.61 14.05 -13.57
N LYS A 112 15.66 14.54 -14.38
CA LYS A 112 15.56 15.98 -14.67
C LYS A 112 15.33 16.84 -13.43
N TYR A 113 14.54 16.34 -12.47
CA TYR A 113 14.33 17.05 -11.22
C TYR A 113 15.63 17.19 -10.44
N PHE A 114 16.42 16.12 -10.34
CA PHE A 114 17.70 16.15 -9.65
C PHE A 114 18.71 17.08 -10.32
N ASP A 115 18.73 17.13 -11.64
CA ASP A 115 19.61 18.00 -12.40
C ASP A 115 19.21 19.49 -12.31
N GLU A 116 17.90 19.78 -12.27
CA GLU A 116 17.40 21.17 -12.39
C GLU A 116 17.00 21.80 -11.05
N LYS A 117 16.73 21.03 -10.01
CA LYS A 117 16.12 21.50 -8.77
C LYS A 117 16.92 21.18 -7.52
N VAL A 118 16.80 19.98 -7.00
CA VAL A 118 17.42 19.53 -5.77
C VAL A 118 18.10 18.19 -6.03
N SER A 119 19.38 18.04 -5.64
CA SER A 119 20.12 16.80 -5.90
C SER A 119 19.47 15.58 -5.24
N LYS A 120 19.74 14.40 -5.79
CA LYS A 120 19.20 13.12 -5.32
C LYS A 120 19.53 12.88 -3.84
N GLU A 121 20.78 13.11 -3.47
CA GLU A 121 21.28 12.94 -2.10
C GLU A 121 20.52 13.84 -1.12
N LYS A 122 20.35 15.13 -1.49
CA LYS A 122 19.66 16.10 -0.65
C LYS A 122 18.18 15.80 -0.51
N VAL A 123 17.51 15.32 -1.57
CA VAL A 123 16.11 14.86 -1.49
C VAL A 123 15.99 13.70 -0.51
N TYR A 124 16.89 12.72 -0.57
CA TYR A 124 16.86 11.60 0.37
C TYR A 124 17.18 12.03 1.80
N GLU A 125 18.19 12.86 2.00
CA GLU A 125 18.55 13.42 3.31
C GLU A 125 17.35 14.10 4.00
N LYS A 126 16.54 14.82 3.21
CA LYS A 126 15.36 15.52 3.71
C LYS A 126 14.17 14.62 3.97
N THR A 127 13.97 13.58 3.17
CA THR A 127 12.72 12.80 3.18
C THR A 127 12.91 11.36 3.61
N GLY A 128 14.07 10.77 3.33
CA GLY A 128 14.32 9.34 3.54
C GLY A 128 13.42 8.42 2.74
N ILE A 129 12.79 8.90 1.67
CA ILE A 129 11.80 8.15 0.90
C ILE A 129 12.47 7.44 -0.29
N GLN A 130 12.11 6.17 -0.49
CA GLN A 130 12.53 5.37 -1.65
C GLN A 130 12.22 6.10 -2.96
N PHE A 131 13.20 6.18 -3.83
CA PHE A 131 13.02 6.79 -5.15
C PHE A 131 12.18 5.89 -6.04
N MET A 132 11.03 6.43 -6.40
CA MET A 132 10.10 5.86 -7.38
C MET A 132 9.68 7.02 -8.30
N ASN A 133 9.76 6.83 -9.61
CA ASN A 133 9.44 7.88 -10.58
C ASN A 133 8.03 8.47 -10.42
N PHE A 134 7.11 7.74 -9.81
CA PHE A 134 5.72 8.13 -9.60
C PHE A 134 5.46 8.84 -8.25
N ASN A 135 6.46 9.06 -7.39
CA ASN A 135 6.24 9.83 -6.17
C ASN A 135 5.71 11.24 -6.49
N SER A 136 4.88 11.79 -5.62
CA SER A 136 4.18 13.05 -5.86
C SER A 136 5.11 14.20 -6.25
N LEU A 137 6.32 14.23 -5.67
CA LEU A 137 7.36 15.19 -6.01
C LEU A 137 7.61 15.25 -7.53
N PHE A 138 7.81 14.08 -8.14
CA PHE A 138 8.10 14.00 -9.57
C PHE A 138 6.85 14.14 -10.44
N GLN A 139 5.69 13.71 -9.96
CA GLN A 139 4.42 13.95 -10.64
C GLN A 139 4.13 15.45 -10.75
N ILE A 140 4.21 16.20 -9.64
CA ILE A 140 3.95 17.65 -9.63
C ILE A 140 5.00 18.36 -10.48
N TYR A 141 6.27 17.97 -10.41
CA TYR A 141 7.32 18.53 -11.26
C TYR A 141 7.04 18.31 -12.75
N ALA A 142 6.65 17.09 -13.15
CA ALA A 142 6.27 16.77 -14.53
C ALA A 142 5.10 17.63 -15.01
N MET A 143 4.07 17.77 -14.19
CA MET A 143 2.90 18.61 -14.48
C MET A 143 3.27 20.09 -14.59
N ARG A 144 4.20 20.60 -13.76
CA ARG A 144 4.72 21.96 -13.87
C ARG A 144 5.44 22.19 -15.19
N LYS A 145 6.30 21.24 -15.60
CA LYS A 145 7.01 21.29 -16.89
C LYS A 145 6.07 21.25 -18.09
N ALA A 146 4.96 20.55 -17.96
CA ALA A 146 3.93 20.46 -19.01
C ALA A 146 2.96 21.67 -19.04
N GLY A 147 3.12 22.67 -18.16
CA GLY A 147 2.19 23.82 -18.09
C GLY A 147 0.77 23.39 -17.71
N ASN A 148 0.62 22.49 -16.72
CA ASN A 148 -0.67 21.97 -16.31
C ASN A 148 -1.58 23.06 -15.73
N VAL A 149 -2.67 23.36 -16.42
CA VAL A 149 -3.58 24.46 -16.06
C VAL A 149 -4.24 24.24 -14.69
N ALA A 150 -4.55 23.00 -14.31
CA ALA A 150 -5.13 22.72 -13.00
C ALA A 150 -4.12 23.03 -11.86
N LEU A 151 -2.84 22.67 -12.04
CA LEU A 151 -1.78 23.01 -11.09
C LEU A 151 -1.57 24.53 -10.98
N GLU A 152 -1.63 25.26 -12.10
CA GLU A 152 -1.46 26.73 -12.12
C GLU A 152 -2.59 27.46 -11.38
N ASN A 153 -3.79 26.89 -11.38
CA ASN A 153 -4.98 27.47 -10.74
C ASN A 153 -5.34 26.83 -9.40
N ALA A 154 -4.49 25.95 -8.88
CA ALA A 154 -4.74 25.24 -7.62
C ALA A 154 -4.65 26.21 -6.43
N ASP A 155 -5.71 26.28 -5.63
CA ASP A 155 -5.69 26.85 -4.28
C ASP A 155 -5.20 25.82 -3.27
N LYS A 156 -5.61 24.55 -3.45
CA LYS A 156 -5.15 23.41 -2.64
C LYS A 156 -4.69 22.23 -3.50
N VAL A 157 -3.76 21.47 -2.94
CA VAL A 157 -3.33 20.14 -3.39
C VAL A 157 -3.67 19.19 -2.27
N LEU A 158 -4.54 18.20 -2.54
CA LEU A 158 -5.00 17.24 -1.55
C LEU A 158 -4.71 15.81 -2.02
N PHE A 159 -4.11 14.99 -1.17
CA PHE A 159 -3.95 13.57 -1.45
C PHE A 159 -5.32 12.89 -1.55
N ILE A 160 -5.40 11.74 -2.22
CA ILE A 160 -6.70 11.12 -2.54
C ILE A 160 -7.60 10.90 -1.30
N PRO A 161 -7.12 10.34 -0.16
CA PRO A 161 -8.00 10.16 1.01
C PRO A 161 -8.41 11.51 1.62
N ASP A 162 -7.53 12.51 1.57
CA ASP A 162 -7.81 13.86 2.05
C ASP A 162 -8.85 14.55 1.16
N ALA A 163 -8.76 14.37 -0.15
CA ALA A 163 -9.71 14.90 -1.11
C ALA A 163 -11.12 14.31 -0.91
N LEU A 164 -11.22 12.99 -0.72
CA LEU A 164 -12.48 12.33 -0.45
C LEU A 164 -13.07 12.76 0.91
N SER A 165 -12.23 12.90 1.92
CA SER A 165 -12.61 13.46 3.23
C SER A 165 -13.05 14.93 3.12
N TYR A 166 -12.37 15.72 2.27
CA TYR A 166 -12.77 17.10 1.95
C TYR A 166 -14.17 17.15 1.30
N MET A 167 -14.45 16.26 0.36
CA MET A 167 -15.77 16.19 -0.30
C MET A 167 -16.89 15.83 0.69
N LEU A 168 -16.58 15.12 1.77
CA LEU A 168 -17.54 14.80 2.84
C LEU A 168 -17.71 15.92 3.87
N THR A 169 -16.65 16.66 4.19
CA THR A 169 -16.59 17.58 5.35
C THR A 169 -16.39 19.05 5.01
N GLY A 170 -15.91 19.35 3.80
CA GLY A 170 -15.47 20.70 3.41
C GLY A 170 -14.16 21.13 4.09
N LYS A 171 -13.43 20.24 4.78
CA LYS A 171 -12.17 20.54 5.48
C LYS A 171 -10.96 19.99 4.73
N ALA A 172 -10.07 20.89 4.32
CA ALA A 172 -8.82 20.55 3.67
C ALA A 172 -7.76 20.23 4.73
N ILE A 173 -7.32 18.98 4.78
CA ILE A 173 -6.23 18.49 5.63
C ILE A 173 -5.12 17.89 4.78
N CYS A 174 -4.00 17.56 5.41
CA CYS A 174 -2.89 16.81 4.86
C CYS A 174 -2.58 15.69 5.86
N GLU A 175 -3.10 14.48 5.64
CA GLU A 175 -2.89 13.39 6.58
C GLU A 175 -1.44 12.89 6.49
N TYR A 176 -0.82 12.68 7.65
CA TYR A 176 0.61 12.43 7.80
C TYR A 176 1.11 11.19 7.06
N THR A 177 0.37 10.07 7.12
CA THR A 177 0.83 8.81 6.55
C THR A 177 0.79 8.82 5.02
N VAL A 178 -0.26 9.37 4.43
CA VAL A 178 -0.33 9.50 2.96
C VAL A 178 0.63 10.58 2.47
N ALA A 179 0.77 11.70 3.18
CA ALA A 179 1.74 12.74 2.84
C ALA A 179 3.17 12.23 2.83
N SER A 180 3.52 11.28 3.70
CA SER A 180 4.85 10.69 3.76
C SER A 180 5.23 9.91 2.50
N THR A 181 4.25 9.43 1.71
CA THR A 181 4.53 8.73 0.45
C THR A 181 4.96 9.66 -0.68
N SER A 182 4.79 10.97 -0.49
CA SER A 182 4.95 11.98 -1.54
C SER A 182 6.39 12.27 -1.96
N GLN A 183 7.38 11.92 -1.12
CA GLN A 183 8.77 12.39 -1.22
C GLN A 183 8.91 13.92 -1.07
N ILE A 184 7.98 14.55 -0.35
CA ILE A 184 8.01 15.99 -0.01
C ILE A 184 8.02 16.18 1.50
N LEU A 185 7.51 15.22 2.28
CA LEU A 185 7.46 15.29 3.74
C LEU A 185 8.85 15.03 4.35
N ASN A 186 9.20 15.88 5.31
CA ASN A 186 10.39 15.71 6.14
C ASN A 186 10.02 14.99 7.45
N PRO A 187 10.51 13.76 7.69
CA PRO A 187 10.10 12.97 8.85
C PRO A 187 10.63 13.53 10.18
N MET A 188 11.67 14.39 10.15
CA MET A 188 12.23 15.03 11.35
C MET A 188 11.33 16.16 11.86
N THR A 189 10.81 16.97 10.94
CA THR A 189 9.85 18.06 11.27
C THR A 189 8.40 17.58 11.31
N LYS A 190 8.13 16.41 10.73
CA LYS A 190 6.79 15.83 10.53
C LYS A 190 5.86 16.74 9.75
N ASP A 191 6.41 17.51 8.83
CA ASP A 191 5.70 18.39 7.92
C ASP A 191 6.35 18.37 6.53
N LEU A 192 5.68 18.95 5.52
CA LEU A 192 6.23 19.07 4.19
C LEU A 192 7.47 19.98 4.23
N ASP A 193 8.54 19.56 3.55
CA ASP A 193 9.79 20.32 3.45
C ASP A 193 9.59 21.55 2.57
N GLU A 194 9.85 22.74 3.12
CA GLU A 194 9.62 24.01 2.44
C GLU A 194 10.44 24.14 1.14
N GLU A 195 11.73 23.71 1.15
CA GLU A 195 12.58 23.79 -0.04
C GLU A 195 12.04 22.89 -1.15
N LEU A 196 11.56 21.69 -0.82
CA LEU A 196 10.97 20.77 -1.80
C LEU A 196 9.65 21.33 -2.35
N VAL A 197 8.79 21.88 -1.49
CA VAL A 197 7.54 22.53 -1.90
C VAL A 197 7.83 23.73 -2.82
N GLU A 198 8.75 24.60 -2.46
CA GLU A 198 9.13 25.77 -3.25
C GLU A 198 9.79 25.38 -4.59
N SER A 199 10.56 24.29 -4.62
CA SER A 199 11.18 23.78 -5.85
C SER A 199 10.14 23.40 -6.92
N LEU A 200 8.92 23.05 -6.51
CA LEU A 200 7.76 22.76 -7.36
C LEU A 200 6.98 24.02 -7.76
N GLY A 201 7.39 25.21 -7.28
CA GLY A 201 6.65 26.46 -7.46
C GLY A 201 5.33 26.51 -6.67
N LEU A 202 5.26 25.78 -5.56
CA LEU A 202 4.13 25.76 -4.64
C LEU A 202 4.49 26.43 -3.32
N LYS A 203 3.47 26.66 -2.49
CA LYS A 203 3.61 27.14 -1.11
C LYS A 203 3.06 26.09 -0.16
N ARG A 204 3.63 25.97 1.06
CA ARG A 204 3.12 25.07 2.10
C ARG A 204 1.62 25.28 2.37
N SER A 205 1.13 26.52 2.28
CA SER A 205 -0.28 26.88 2.48
C SER A 205 -1.25 26.32 1.43
N GLN A 206 -0.74 25.84 0.29
CA GLN A 206 -1.55 25.17 -0.73
C GLN A 206 -1.85 23.71 -0.40
N PHE A 207 -1.15 23.14 0.58
CA PHE A 207 -1.52 21.86 1.18
C PHE A 207 -2.40 22.13 2.41
N GLY A 208 -3.19 21.12 2.82
CA GLY A 208 -4.00 21.21 4.02
C GLY A 208 -3.16 21.28 5.32
N GLU A 209 -3.83 21.45 6.44
CA GLU A 209 -3.22 21.36 7.77
C GLU A 209 -2.70 19.95 8.01
N MET A 210 -1.45 19.82 8.50
CA MET A 210 -0.88 18.50 8.80
C MET A 210 -1.67 17.86 9.94
N THR A 211 -2.17 16.67 9.68
CA THR A 211 -3.11 15.97 10.55
C THR A 211 -2.62 14.55 10.83
N SER A 212 -2.52 14.18 12.10
CA SER A 212 -2.13 12.84 12.52
C SER A 212 -3.28 11.84 12.43
N PRO A 213 -3.01 10.54 12.23
CA PRO A 213 -4.01 9.49 12.36
C PRO A 213 -4.79 9.54 13.68
N ALA A 214 -6.03 9.05 13.68
CA ALA A 214 -6.98 9.07 14.78
C ALA A 214 -7.41 10.49 15.22
N THR A 215 -7.40 11.46 14.30
CA THR A 215 -7.86 12.84 14.53
C THR A 215 -9.22 13.09 13.85
N ILE A 216 -10.13 13.80 14.52
CA ILE A 216 -11.41 14.21 13.92
C ILE A 216 -11.16 15.35 12.93
N ILE A 217 -11.45 15.14 11.65
CA ILE A 217 -11.35 16.15 10.58
C ILE A 217 -12.51 17.15 10.69
N GLY A 218 -13.71 16.64 10.86
CA GLY A 218 -14.96 17.38 10.89
C GLY A 218 -16.15 16.43 10.87
N THR A 219 -17.33 16.95 10.52
CA THR A 219 -18.54 16.13 10.36
C THR A 219 -19.07 16.25 8.94
N LEU A 220 -19.93 15.31 8.54
CA LEU A 220 -20.62 15.38 7.26
C LEU A 220 -21.27 16.74 7.04
N THR A 221 -21.07 17.35 5.86
CA THR A 221 -21.74 18.60 5.46
C THR A 221 -23.25 18.42 5.43
N LYS A 222 -24.00 19.53 5.49
CA LYS A 222 -25.48 19.49 5.39
C LYS A 222 -25.96 18.87 4.08
N GLU A 223 -25.21 19.07 3.00
CA GLU A 223 -25.50 18.49 1.71
C GLU A 223 -25.35 16.95 1.76
N VAL A 224 -24.23 16.45 2.29
CA VAL A 224 -23.98 15.00 2.43
C VAL A 224 -25.01 14.36 3.38
N GLN A 225 -25.35 15.02 4.50
CA GLN A 225 -26.42 14.58 5.41
C GLN A 225 -27.74 14.41 4.67
N LYS A 226 -28.11 15.39 3.83
CA LYS A 226 -29.35 15.35 3.04
C LYS A 226 -29.30 14.23 1.98
N MET A 227 -28.16 14.04 1.30
CA MET A 227 -27.99 13.00 0.28
C MET A 227 -28.04 11.58 0.85
N THR A 228 -27.53 11.38 2.05
CA THR A 228 -27.38 10.05 2.65
C THR A 228 -28.50 9.68 3.61
N GLY A 229 -29.17 10.68 4.21
CA GLY A 229 -30.13 10.49 5.30
C GLY A 229 -29.47 10.33 6.67
N LEU A 230 -28.15 10.50 6.77
CA LEU A 230 -27.41 10.44 8.01
C LEU A 230 -27.37 11.80 8.72
N THR A 231 -27.01 11.80 10.00
CA THR A 231 -26.76 13.01 10.79
C THR A 231 -25.35 13.55 10.59
N ALA A 232 -24.91 14.48 11.41
CA ALA A 232 -23.56 15.04 11.39
C ALA A 232 -22.52 14.04 11.95
N ILE A 233 -22.32 12.92 11.26
CA ILE A 233 -21.36 11.87 11.63
C ILE A 233 -19.93 12.41 11.48
N PRO A 234 -19.03 12.20 12.48
CA PRO A 234 -17.63 12.58 12.39
C PRO A 234 -16.89 11.79 11.29
N VAL A 235 -15.98 12.48 10.57
CA VAL A 235 -14.99 11.88 9.68
C VAL A 235 -13.63 11.95 10.36
N ILE A 236 -12.95 10.82 10.40
CA ILE A 236 -11.67 10.66 11.09
C ILE A 236 -10.55 10.58 10.05
N ALA A 237 -9.48 11.34 10.27
CA ALA A 237 -8.20 11.06 9.64
C ALA A 237 -7.68 9.73 10.21
N VAL A 238 -7.90 8.65 9.48
CA VAL A 238 -7.25 7.36 9.78
C VAL A 238 -5.84 7.39 9.19
N ALA A 239 -5.10 6.29 9.20
CA ALA A 239 -3.89 6.23 8.38
C ALA A 239 -4.31 6.21 6.91
N GLY A 240 -4.23 7.37 6.25
CA GLY A 240 -4.76 7.59 4.90
C GLY A 240 -4.06 6.76 3.83
N HIS A 241 -2.80 6.35 4.06
CA HIS A 241 -2.12 5.36 3.24
C HIS A 241 -2.54 3.93 3.66
N ASP A 242 -3.13 3.17 2.76
CA ASP A 242 -3.65 1.80 2.98
C ASP A 242 -2.67 0.88 3.72
N THR A 243 -1.38 0.93 3.33
CA THR A 243 -0.34 0.17 3.99
C THR A 243 -0.09 0.63 5.43
N ALA A 244 -0.24 1.92 5.74
CA ALA A 244 -0.10 2.39 7.11
C ALA A 244 -1.25 1.88 7.99
N SER A 245 -2.48 1.89 7.49
CA SER A 245 -3.62 1.24 8.13
C SER A 245 -3.39 -0.27 8.32
N ALA A 246 -2.87 -0.96 7.30
CA ALA A 246 -2.56 -2.38 7.40
C ALA A 246 -1.50 -2.69 8.46
N VAL A 247 -0.43 -1.89 8.56
CA VAL A 247 0.63 -2.06 9.57
C VAL A 247 0.11 -1.76 10.98
N ALA A 248 -0.78 -0.79 11.15
CA ALA A 248 -1.46 -0.55 12.42
C ALA A 248 -2.22 -1.79 12.92
N ALA A 249 -2.75 -2.59 11.99
CA ALA A 249 -3.47 -3.83 12.29
C ALA A 249 -2.58 -5.06 12.52
N VAL A 250 -1.26 -4.95 12.45
CA VAL A 250 -0.36 -6.07 12.77
C VAL A 250 -0.56 -6.46 14.23
N PRO A 251 -0.94 -7.72 14.54
CA PRO A 251 -1.23 -8.17 15.90
C PRO A 251 0.06 -8.51 16.68
N ALA A 252 1.03 -7.60 16.63
CA ALA A 252 2.30 -7.71 17.33
C ALA A 252 2.11 -7.54 18.84
N LYS A 253 2.93 -8.24 19.63
CA LYS A 253 2.89 -8.19 21.10
C LYS A 253 3.83 -7.14 21.71
N ASN A 254 4.84 -6.74 20.95
CA ASN A 254 5.85 -5.75 21.32
C ASN A 254 6.42 -5.10 20.05
N GLU A 255 7.42 -4.23 20.18
CA GLU A 255 8.06 -3.51 19.08
C GLU A 255 9.04 -4.40 18.25
N GLU A 256 9.36 -5.61 18.70
CA GLU A 256 10.40 -6.49 18.13
C GLU A 256 9.86 -7.39 17.02
N PHE A 257 9.32 -6.79 15.97
CA PHE A 257 8.77 -7.53 14.83
C PHE A 257 9.13 -6.88 13.50
N ALA A 258 9.11 -7.69 12.45
CA ALA A 258 9.02 -7.20 11.08
C ALA A 258 7.64 -7.51 10.50
N TYR A 259 7.26 -6.76 9.49
CA TYR A 259 6.01 -6.99 8.75
C TYR A 259 6.27 -7.10 7.25
N LEU A 260 5.38 -7.79 6.57
CA LEU A 260 5.26 -7.87 5.13
C LEU A 260 3.80 -7.63 4.75
N SER A 261 3.48 -6.44 4.25
CA SER A 261 2.21 -6.19 3.60
C SER A 261 2.27 -6.79 2.19
N SER A 262 1.60 -7.92 1.99
CA SER A 262 1.70 -8.71 0.76
C SER A 262 0.42 -8.57 -0.08
N GLY A 263 0.57 -7.94 -1.23
CA GLY A 263 -0.48 -7.71 -2.23
C GLY A 263 0.13 -7.64 -3.62
N THR A 264 -0.40 -6.77 -4.47
CA THR A 264 0.19 -6.44 -5.79
C THR A 264 1.64 -5.99 -5.63
N TRP A 265 1.89 -5.08 -4.70
CA TRP A 265 3.20 -4.75 -4.14
C TRP A 265 3.44 -5.59 -2.88
N SER A 266 4.69 -5.76 -2.53
CA SER A 266 5.12 -6.30 -1.24
C SER A 266 5.92 -5.25 -0.51
N LEU A 267 5.46 -4.82 0.66
CA LEU A 267 6.11 -3.81 1.49
C LEU A 267 6.63 -4.48 2.75
N MET A 268 7.94 -4.68 2.83
CA MET A 268 8.59 -5.32 3.98
C MET A 268 9.33 -4.30 4.83
N GLY A 269 9.08 -4.29 6.13
CA GLY A 269 9.67 -3.29 7.01
C GLY A 269 9.58 -3.60 8.50
N ILE A 270 10.04 -2.62 9.27
CA ILE A 270 9.94 -2.55 10.73
C ILE A 270 9.32 -1.21 11.13
N GLU A 271 8.76 -1.14 12.32
CA GLU A 271 8.38 0.14 12.91
C GLU A 271 9.52 0.66 13.80
N THR A 272 9.86 1.93 13.64
CA THR A 272 10.89 2.62 14.42
C THR A 272 10.33 3.91 15.03
N LYS A 273 10.94 4.40 16.10
CA LYS A 273 10.56 5.68 16.72
C LYS A 273 11.00 6.87 15.89
N GLU A 274 12.13 6.72 15.20
CA GLU A 274 12.74 7.77 14.40
C GLU A 274 13.04 7.25 12.98
N ALA A 275 13.15 8.16 12.04
CA ALA A 275 13.55 7.84 10.66
C ALA A 275 15.00 7.38 10.62
N ILE A 276 15.31 6.40 9.77
CA ILE A 276 16.66 5.89 9.51
C ILE A 276 17.12 6.44 8.15
N ILE A 277 17.88 7.54 8.19
CA ILE A 277 18.37 8.24 7.00
C ILE A 277 19.91 8.30 7.12
N ASN A 278 20.60 7.52 6.31
CA ASN A 278 22.05 7.46 6.22
C ASN A 278 22.49 6.92 4.86
N ASP A 279 23.81 6.90 4.59
CA ASP A 279 24.35 6.44 3.31
C ASP A 279 23.90 5.01 2.98
N ARG A 280 23.87 4.12 3.96
CA ARG A 280 23.45 2.72 3.75
C ARG A 280 21.99 2.60 3.37
N SER A 281 21.08 3.34 4.02
CA SER A 281 19.65 3.35 3.68
C SER A 281 19.40 4.01 2.32
N PHE A 282 20.20 5.02 1.95
CA PHE A 282 20.21 5.65 0.64
C PHE A 282 20.65 4.66 -0.45
N ASP A 283 21.81 4.00 -0.29
CA ASP A 283 22.34 3.05 -1.26
C ASP A 283 21.38 1.87 -1.50
N LEU A 284 20.75 1.38 -0.45
CA LEU A 284 19.75 0.30 -0.52
C LEU A 284 18.36 0.80 -0.93
N ASN A 285 18.20 2.10 -1.08
CA ASN A 285 16.94 2.76 -1.48
C ASN A 285 15.76 2.33 -0.58
N PHE A 286 15.91 2.46 0.75
CA PHE A 286 14.83 2.26 1.72
C PHE A 286 13.95 3.51 1.85
N THR A 287 12.74 3.33 2.40
CA THR A 287 11.78 4.41 2.63
C THR A 287 11.43 4.54 4.11
N ASN A 288 11.23 5.79 4.57
CA ASN A 288 10.83 6.16 5.92
C ASN A 288 9.44 6.77 5.89
N GLU A 289 8.42 5.94 5.80
CA GLU A 289 7.03 6.41 5.72
C GLU A 289 6.41 6.63 7.10
N GLY A 290 5.47 7.56 7.18
CA GLY A 290 4.76 7.87 8.43
C GLY A 290 3.97 6.67 8.96
N GLY A 291 4.10 6.43 10.26
CA GLY A 291 3.35 5.43 11.03
C GLY A 291 2.34 6.05 11.99
N ILE A 292 1.80 5.24 12.87
CA ILE A 292 0.83 5.63 13.88
C ILE A 292 1.55 6.15 15.11
N ASP A 293 0.94 7.10 15.83
CA ASP A 293 1.48 7.69 17.07
C ASP A 293 2.89 8.26 16.92
N GLY A 294 3.20 8.76 15.70
CA GLY A 294 4.47 9.39 15.37
C GLY A 294 5.61 8.43 15.12
N THR A 295 5.34 7.14 14.97
CA THR A 295 6.35 6.16 14.50
C THR A 295 6.68 6.36 13.03
N THR A 296 7.77 5.74 12.60
CA THR A 296 8.20 5.61 11.21
C THR A 296 8.09 4.16 10.80
N ARG A 297 7.52 3.91 9.65
CA ARG A 297 7.57 2.63 8.96
C ARG A 297 8.82 2.64 8.06
N PHE A 298 9.91 2.05 8.56
CA PHE A 298 11.13 1.87 7.78
C PHE A 298 10.99 0.60 6.95
N LEU A 299 10.86 0.74 5.64
CA LEU A 299 10.49 -0.38 4.77
C LEU A 299 11.14 -0.26 3.39
N LYS A 300 10.98 -1.32 2.60
CA LYS A 300 11.28 -1.35 1.19
C LYS A 300 10.09 -1.84 0.40
N ASN A 301 9.72 -1.09 -0.66
CA ASN A 301 8.76 -1.54 -1.66
C ASN A 301 9.45 -2.55 -2.58
N ILE A 302 8.81 -3.68 -2.80
CA ILE A 302 9.27 -4.81 -3.60
C ILE A 302 8.18 -5.13 -4.61
N CYS A 303 8.54 -5.53 -5.81
CA CYS A 303 7.56 -6.10 -6.73
C CYS A 303 6.98 -7.38 -6.10
N GLY A 304 5.70 -7.36 -5.81
CA GLY A 304 5.01 -8.44 -5.11
C GLY A 304 4.34 -9.43 -6.05
N MET A 305 3.07 -9.73 -5.77
CA MET A 305 2.26 -10.66 -6.58
C MET A 305 1.91 -10.13 -7.96
N TRP A 306 2.31 -8.91 -8.31
CA TRP A 306 2.12 -8.31 -9.64
C TRP A 306 2.60 -9.24 -10.77
N ILE A 307 3.79 -9.83 -10.64
CA ILE A 307 4.36 -10.74 -11.65
C ILE A 307 3.42 -11.94 -11.85
N TYR A 308 2.99 -12.56 -10.76
CA TYR A 308 2.07 -13.70 -10.79
C TYR A 308 0.70 -13.32 -11.39
N GLU A 309 0.11 -12.20 -10.98
CA GLU A 309 -1.20 -11.77 -11.48
C GLU A 309 -1.16 -11.38 -12.97
N ARG A 310 -0.04 -10.82 -13.44
CA ARG A 310 0.16 -10.53 -14.86
C ARG A 310 0.24 -11.82 -15.70
N CYS A 311 1.02 -12.81 -15.27
CA CYS A 311 1.05 -14.12 -15.92
C CYS A 311 -0.34 -14.76 -15.94
N ARG A 312 -1.03 -14.76 -14.80
CA ARG A 312 -2.36 -15.32 -14.65
C ARG A 312 -3.38 -14.63 -15.56
N LYS A 313 -3.30 -13.31 -15.69
CA LYS A 313 -4.14 -12.54 -16.62
C LYS A 313 -3.89 -12.96 -18.06
N GLU A 314 -2.62 -13.04 -18.51
CA GLU A 314 -2.26 -13.49 -19.85
C GLU A 314 -2.82 -14.89 -20.14
N TRP A 315 -2.69 -15.82 -19.21
CA TRP A 315 -3.21 -17.18 -19.37
C TRP A 315 -4.75 -17.20 -19.45
N LYS A 316 -5.44 -16.39 -18.65
CA LYS A 316 -6.89 -16.26 -18.71
C LYS A 316 -7.36 -15.64 -20.04
N ASP A 317 -6.71 -14.59 -20.49
CA ASP A 317 -7.03 -13.94 -21.76
C ASP A 317 -6.84 -14.94 -22.94
N ALA A 318 -5.76 -15.74 -22.91
CA ALA A 318 -5.53 -16.82 -23.88
C ALA A 318 -6.57 -17.95 -23.77
N ALA A 319 -6.97 -18.34 -22.56
CA ALA A 319 -8.00 -19.36 -22.33
C ALA A 319 -9.37 -18.93 -22.86
N VAL A 320 -9.75 -17.67 -22.63
CA VAL A 320 -10.97 -17.08 -23.21
C VAL A 320 -10.93 -17.08 -24.73
N ALA A 321 -9.81 -16.63 -25.33
CA ALA A 321 -9.65 -16.60 -26.78
C ALA A 321 -9.73 -18.00 -27.43
N ASN A 322 -9.26 -19.04 -26.74
CA ASN A 322 -9.25 -20.44 -27.22
C ASN A 322 -10.43 -21.28 -26.72
N ASN A 323 -11.37 -20.69 -25.98
CA ASN A 323 -12.52 -21.37 -25.37
C ASN A 323 -12.11 -22.61 -24.53
N THR A 324 -11.03 -22.47 -23.72
CA THR A 324 -10.51 -23.52 -22.84
C THR A 324 -10.96 -23.31 -21.39
N ASP A 325 -10.84 -24.37 -20.58
CA ASP A 325 -11.28 -24.36 -19.18
C ASP A 325 -10.45 -23.36 -18.34
N MET A 326 -11.16 -22.57 -17.56
CA MET A 326 -10.60 -21.57 -16.64
C MET A 326 -10.31 -22.11 -15.25
N GLU A 327 -10.79 -23.31 -14.90
CA GLU A 327 -10.65 -23.89 -13.55
C GLU A 327 -9.18 -24.16 -13.21
N ALA A 328 -8.41 -24.63 -14.19
CA ALA A 328 -6.96 -24.83 -14.07
C ALA A 328 -6.16 -23.54 -13.79
N LEU A 329 -6.75 -22.36 -14.02
CA LEU A 329 -6.17 -21.03 -13.78
C LEU A 329 -6.68 -20.40 -12.47
N SER A 330 -7.36 -21.18 -11.61
CA SER A 330 -7.66 -20.76 -10.24
C SER A 330 -6.37 -20.66 -9.41
N HIS A 331 -6.35 -19.81 -8.38
CA HIS A 331 -5.19 -19.69 -7.50
C HIS A 331 -4.79 -21.03 -6.89
N SER A 332 -5.77 -21.80 -6.42
CA SER A 332 -5.54 -23.11 -5.81
C SER A 332 -4.94 -24.12 -6.78
N ALA A 333 -5.43 -24.15 -8.03
CA ALA A 333 -4.91 -25.06 -9.04
C ALA A 333 -3.47 -24.71 -9.46
N LEU A 334 -3.19 -23.43 -9.71
CA LEU A 334 -1.85 -22.96 -10.06
C LEU A 334 -0.82 -23.19 -8.94
N ILE A 335 -1.21 -22.95 -7.69
CA ILE A 335 -0.36 -23.25 -6.54
C ILE A 335 -0.11 -24.77 -6.43
N ALA A 336 -1.13 -25.59 -6.58
CA ALA A 336 -0.99 -27.05 -6.54
C ALA A 336 -0.06 -27.57 -7.65
N GLU A 337 -0.13 -27.00 -8.87
CA GLU A 337 0.80 -27.33 -9.96
C GLU A 337 2.23 -26.86 -9.66
N ALA A 338 2.40 -25.68 -9.10
CA ALA A 338 3.72 -25.17 -8.69
C ALA A 338 4.41 -26.12 -7.69
N MET A 339 3.66 -26.68 -6.74
CA MET A 339 4.22 -27.54 -5.70
C MET A 339 4.66 -28.93 -6.21
N LYS A 340 4.23 -29.34 -7.40
CA LYS A 340 4.69 -30.56 -8.05
C LYS A 340 6.04 -30.40 -8.75
N GLN A 341 6.47 -29.15 -9.00
CA GLN A 341 7.69 -28.87 -9.75
C GLN A 341 8.93 -29.01 -8.88
N PRO A 342 10.09 -29.35 -9.45
CA PRO A 342 11.36 -29.35 -8.72
C PRO A 342 11.70 -27.95 -8.18
N ALA A 343 12.30 -27.92 -6.98
CA ALA A 343 12.67 -26.68 -6.34
C ALA A 343 13.88 -25.99 -7.00
N PHE A 344 13.88 -24.67 -7.03
CA PHE A 344 15.00 -23.79 -7.39
C PHE A 344 15.59 -23.99 -8.79
N GLN A 345 14.80 -24.50 -9.76
CA GLN A 345 15.26 -24.68 -11.14
C GLN A 345 15.46 -23.35 -11.86
N SER A 346 14.66 -22.36 -11.54
CA SER A 346 14.67 -21.03 -12.15
C SER A 346 14.39 -19.99 -11.08
N ILE A 347 15.22 -18.97 -11.04
CA ILE A 347 15.15 -17.88 -10.04
C ILE A 347 15.28 -16.56 -10.80
N ILE A 348 14.45 -15.56 -10.47
CA ILE A 348 14.49 -14.22 -11.04
C ILE A 348 14.73 -13.17 -9.95
N ASN A 349 15.21 -11.98 -10.35
CA ASN A 349 15.13 -10.81 -9.49
C ASN A 349 13.76 -10.13 -9.69
N PRO A 350 12.81 -10.23 -8.76
CA PRO A 350 11.47 -9.65 -8.95
C PRO A 350 11.48 -8.13 -9.19
N ASP A 351 12.52 -7.42 -8.73
CA ASP A 351 12.65 -5.96 -8.89
C ASP A 351 13.43 -5.55 -10.15
N ASP A 352 13.78 -6.50 -11.03
CA ASP A 352 14.42 -6.15 -12.30
C ASP A 352 13.45 -5.32 -13.17
N ALA A 353 14.00 -4.31 -13.84
CA ALA A 353 13.22 -3.38 -14.66
C ALA A 353 12.41 -4.09 -15.78
N VAL A 354 12.84 -5.27 -16.22
CA VAL A 354 12.14 -6.07 -17.25
C VAL A 354 10.74 -6.48 -16.80
N PHE A 355 10.48 -6.58 -15.48
CA PHE A 355 9.19 -6.97 -14.90
C PHE A 355 8.27 -5.81 -14.56
N ALA A 356 8.72 -4.56 -14.75
CA ALA A 356 7.92 -3.39 -14.39
C ALA A 356 6.59 -3.31 -15.17
N ASN A 357 6.65 -3.43 -16.49
CA ASN A 357 5.45 -3.46 -17.36
C ASN A 357 5.75 -4.06 -18.74
N PRO A 358 6.13 -5.34 -18.85
CA PRO A 358 6.38 -5.98 -20.14
C PRO A 358 5.08 -6.20 -20.91
N SER A 359 5.18 -6.36 -22.24
CA SER A 359 4.06 -6.76 -23.11
C SER A 359 3.56 -8.17 -22.78
N SER A 360 4.48 -9.10 -22.47
CA SER A 360 4.20 -10.43 -21.91
C SER A 360 5.10 -10.67 -20.69
N MET A 361 4.49 -10.95 -19.56
CA MET A 361 5.22 -11.27 -18.33
C MET A 361 5.84 -12.68 -18.42
N VAL A 362 5.15 -13.60 -19.08
CA VAL A 362 5.66 -14.96 -19.31
C VAL A 362 6.96 -14.93 -20.11
N ASP A 363 6.97 -14.20 -21.23
CA ASP A 363 8.17 -14.06 -22.06
C ASP A 363 9.31 -13.34 -21.33
N ALA A 364 8.97 -12.34 -20.49
CA ALA A 364 9.95 -11.64 -19.68
C ALA A 364 10.65 -12.59 -18.67
N ILE A 365 9.90 -13.47 -18.00
CA ILE A 365 10.46 -14.48 -17.07
C ILE A 365 11.34 -15.45 -17.84
N GLN A 366 10.87 -15.98 -18.96
CA GLN A 366 11.61 -16.93 -19.79
C GLN A 366 12.90 -16.32 -20.33
N GLY A 367 12.82 -15.09 -20.86
CA GLY A 367 13.99 -14.37 -21.37
C GLY A 367 15.00 -14.03 -20.26
N TYR A 368 14.55 -13.70 -19.03
CA TYR A 368 15.44 -13.51 -17.90
C TYR A 368 16.20 -14.80 -17.54
N CYS A 369 15.49 -15.94 -17.48
CA CYS A 369 16.12 -17.24 -17.18
C CYS A 369 17.10 -17.66 -18.29
N GLU A 370 16.76 -17.46 -19.56
CA GLU A 370 17.66 -17.73 -20.68
C GLU A 370 18.92 -16.87 -20.61
N LYS A 371 18.76 -15.55 -20.38
CA LYS A 371 19.87 -14.59 -20.27
C LYS A 371 20.82 -14.95 -19.13
N THR A 372 20.30 -15.49 -18.02
CA THR A 372 21.08 -15.89 -16.85
C THR A 372 21.57 -17.34 -16.89
N GLY A 373 21.35 -18.06 -18.01
CA GLY A 373 21.81 -19.43 -18.21
C GLY A 373 21.11 -20.48 -17.35
N GLN A 374 19.89 -20.19 -16.90
CA GLN A 374 19.09 -21.08 -16.07
C GLN A 374 18.14 -21.95 -16.91
N TYR A 375 17.51 -22.93 -16.26
CA TYR A 375 16.37 -23.63 -16.88
C TYR A 375 15.27 -22.62 -17.22
N VAL A 376 14.72 -22.72 -18.43
CA VAL A 376 13.62 -21.83 -18.88
C VAL A 376 12.28 -22.48 -18.54
N PRO A 377 11.49 -21.91 -17.60
CA PRO A 377 10.23 -22.50 -17.19
C PRO A 377 9.19 -22.42 -18.31
N LYS A 378 8.45 -23.52 -18.57
CA LYS A 378 7.53 -23.66 -19.71
C LYS A 378 6.08 -23.84 -19.31
N THR A 379 5.84 -24.52 -18.18
CA THR A 379 4.49 -24.81 -17.71
C THR A 379 4.01 -23.77 -16.69
N TYR A 380 2.71 -23.68 -16.50
CA TYR A 380 2.12 -22.80 -15.47
C TYR A 380 2.73 -23.07 -14.07
N GLY A 381 2.90 -24.36 -13.74
CA GLY A 381 3.47 -24.76 -12.46
C GLY A 381 4.92 -24.30 -12.30
N GLU A 382 5.76 -24.48 -13.33
CA GLU A 382 7.17 -24.07 -13.29
C GLU A 382 7.31 -22.55 -13.16
N ILE A 383 6.50 -21.78 -13.91
CA ILE A 383 6.51 -20.31 -13.83
C ILE A 383 6.05 -19.84 -12.46
N CYS A 384 4.95 -20.39 -11.92
CA CYS A 384 4.47 -20.06 -10.59
C CYS A 384 5.51 -20.40 -9.50
N ARG A 385 6.17 -21.57 -9.61
CA ARG A 385 7.23 -21.99 -8.69
C ARG A 385 8.41 -21.02 -8.71
N CYS A 386 8.88 -20.68 -9.90
CA CYS A 386 9.93 -19.68 -10.10
C CYS A 386 9.57 -18.35 -9.39
N ILE A 387 8.36 -17.85 -9.61
CA ILE A 387 7.90 -16.59 -8.99
C ILE A 387 7.90 -16.67 -7.46
N PHE A 388 7.30 -17.72 -6.88
CA PHE A 388 7.15 -17.82 -5.43
C PHE A 388 8.48 -18.02 -4.71
N GLU A 389 9.39 -18.83 -5.27
CA GLU A 389 10.74 -19.01 -4.72
C GLU A 389 11.56 -17.72 -4.83
N SER A 390 11.48 -17.02 -5.96
CA SER A 390 12.17 -15.75 -6.19
C SER A 390 11.69 -14.66 -5.23
N LEU A 391 10.38 -14.54 -5.02
CA LEU A 391 9.81 -13.61 -4.03
C LEU A 391 10.32 -13.93 -2.62
N ALA A 392 10.30 -15.19 -2.20
CA ALA A 392 10.79 -15.59 -0.88
C ALA A 392 12.29 -15.31 -0.70
N LEU A 393 13.11 -15.48 -1.75
CA LEU A 393 14.55 -15.15 -1.72
C LEU A 393 14.76 -13.63 -1.66
N ARG A 394 13.96 -12.85 -2.39
CA ARG A 394 14.01 -11.39 -2.31
C ARG A 394 13.58 -10.89 -0.93
N TYR A 395 12.54 -11.48 -0.32
CA TYR A 395 12.14 -11.17 1.05
C TYR A 395 13.27 -11.46 2.04
N ARG A 396 14.00 -12.57 1.90
CA ARG A 396 15.20 -12.85 2.71
C ARG A 396 16.25 -11.76 2.59
N GLN A 397 16.52 -11.28 1.38
CA GLN A 397 17.51 -10.21 1.16
C GLN A 397 17.11 -8.94 1.91
N ILE A 398 15.85 -8.51 1.78
CA ILE A 398 15.34 -7.33 2.49
C ILE A 398 15.33 -7.57 4.01
N PHE A 399 14.90 -8.74 4.45
CA PHE A 399 14.88 -9.12 5.87
C PHE A 399 16.29 -9.10 6.48
N THR A 400 17.30 -9.52 5.72
CA THR A 400 18.70 -9.45 6.15
C THR A 400 19.14 -8.00 6.32
N TRP A 401 18.80 -7.12 5.38
CA TRP A 401 19.10 -5.69 5.49
C TRP A 401 18.34 -5.03 6.65
N LEU A 402 17.07 -5.38 6.88
CA LEU A 402 16.30 -4.86 8.03
C LEU A 402 16.95 -5.21 9.36
N LYS A 403 17.57 -6.39 9.49
CA LYS A 403 18.34 -6.77 10.68
C LYS A 403 19.60 -5.90 10.90
N GLU A 404 20.19 -5.35 9.83
CA GLU A 404 21.32 -4.42 9.94
C GLU A 404 20.87 -3.09 10.56
N PHE A 405 19.63 -2.65 10.29
CA PHE A 405 19.08 -1.38 10.74
C PHE A 405 18.33 -1.45 12.07
N ALA A 406 17.76 -2.60 12.38
CA ALA A 406 17.01 -2.80 13.63
C ALA A 406 17.94 -2.72 14.85
N ASN A 407 17.51 -2.01 15.88
CA ASN A 407 18.18 -1.97 17.18
C ASN A 407 17.64 -3.05 18.16
N PHE A 408 16.95 -4.05 17.62
CA PHE A 408 16.35 -5.19 18.33
C PHE A 408 16.44 -6.46 17.47
N ASP A 409 16.30 -7.62 18.11
CA ASP A 409 16.27 -8.90 17.42
C ASP A 409 14.88 -9.16 16.82
N ILE A 410 14.83 -9.41 15.52
CA ILE A 410 13.56 -9.70 14.84
C ILE A 410 13.27 -11.20 14.94
N HIS A 411 12.34 -11.59 15.81
CA HIS A 411 11.97 -12.97 16.04
C HIS A 411 10.74 -13.45 15.26
N VAL A 412 9.94 -12.53 14.74
CA VAL A 412 8.68 -12.80 14.05
C VAL A 412 8.55 -11.87 12.83
N LEU A 413 8.10 -12.47 11.72
CA LEU A 413 7.65 -11.75 10.53
C LEU A 413 6.14 -11.90 10.40
N HIS A 414 5.40 -10.80 10.52
CA HIS A 414 3.97 -10.78 10.28
C HIS A 414 3.67 -10.55 8.80
N ILE A 415 2.91 -11.45 8.16
CA ILE A 415 2.44 -11.27 6.77
C ILE A 415 0.97 -10.90 6.80
N ILE A 416 0.64 -9.71 6.32
CA ILE A 416 -0.71 -9.13 6.28
C ILE A 416 -1.16 -8.88 4.84
N GLY A 417 -2.46 -8.63 4.66
CA GLY A 417 -3.06 -8.42 3.34
C GLY A 417 -3.38 -9.71 2.60
N GLY A 418 -3.77 -9.60 1.33
CA GLY A 418 -4.24 -10.74 0.52
C GLY A 418 -3.22 -11.89 0.39
N GLY A 419 -1.93 -11.58 0.37
CA GLY A 419 -0.86 -12.58 0.30
C GLY A 419 -0.77 -13.49 1.54
N SER A 420 -1.35 -13.09 2.68
CA SER A 420 -1.43 -13.95 3.88
C SER A 420 -2.21 -15.25 3.65
N LEU A 421 -3.02 -15.31 2.59
CA LEU A 421 -3.76 -16.51 2.20
C LEU A 421 -2.91 -17.56 1.46
N ASN A 422 -1.79 -17.13 0.85
CA ASN A 422 -0.91 -18.05 0.12
C ASN A 422 0.01 -18.81 1.08
N ALA A 423 -0.49 -19.93 1.60
CA ALA A 423 0.23 -20.73 2.58
C ALA A 423 1.62 -21.21 2.11
N TYR A 424 1.81 -21.44 0.80
CA TYR A 424 3.09 -21.88 0.25
C TYR A 424 4.11 -20.74 0.21
N LEU A 425 3.71 -19.54 -0.28
CA LEU A 425 4.60 -18.39 -0.24
C LEU A 425 4.95 -18.02 1.21
N ASN A 426 4.01 -18.12 2.13
CA ASN A 426 4.25 -17.87 3.56
C ASN A 426 5.24 -18.88 4.16
N GLN A 427 5.11 -20.17 3.81
CA GLN A 427 6.08 -21.20 4.23
C GLN A 427 7.45 -20.97 3.58
N PHE A 428 7.50 -20.65 2.29
CA PHE A 428 8.76 -20.32 1.60
C PHE A 428 9.42 -19.09 2.21
N THR A 429 8.63 -18.09 2.60
CA THR A 429 9.14 -16.90 3.30
C THR A 429 9.73 -17.28 4.67
N ALA A 430 9.05 -18.12 5.46
CA ALA A 430 9.58 -18.60 6.72
C ALA A 430 10.90 -19.35 6.53
N ASN A 431 10.94 -20.27 5.56
CA ASN A 431 12.12 -21.08 5.24
C ASN A 431 13.30 -20.20 4.79
N SER A 432 13.03 -19.29 3.85
CA SER A 432 14.04 -18.41 3.27
C SER A 432 14.59 -17.42 4.30
N CYS A 433 13.74 -16.74 5.04
CA CYS A 433 14.14 -15.75 6.05
C CYS A 433 14.70 -16.39 7.34
N GLY A 434 14.45 -17.68 7.56
CA GLY A 434 14.86 -18.37 8.78
C GLY A 434 14.17 -17.83 10.04
N VAL A 435 12.92 -17.40 9.94
CA VAL A 435 12.16 -16.77 11.02
C VAL A 435 10.73 -17.32 11.05
N THR A 436 10.11 -17.37 12.23
CA THR A 436 8.68 -17.68 12.35
C THR A 436 7.85 -16.64 11.59
N VAL A 437 6.96 -17.11 10.71
CA VAL A 437 5.97 -16.27 10.01
C VAL A 437 4.61 -16.44 10.67
N LEU A 438 3.94 -15.32 10.95
CA LEU A 438 2.54 -15.25 11.37
C LEU A 438 1.73 -14.58 10.27
N ALA A 439 0.86 -15.34 9.59
CA ALA A 439 0.07 -14.85 8.47
C ALA A 439 -1.36 -14.51 8.88
N GLY A 440 -1.77 -13.28 8.58
CA GLY A 440 -3.02 -12.62 8.92
C GLY A 440 -2.79 -11.32 9.70
N PRO A 441 -3.78 -10.43 9.66
CA PRO A 441 -5.08 -10.51 8.97
C PRO A 441 -4.98 -10.28 7.45
N GLN A 442 -5.90 -10.92 6.72
CA GLN A 442 -6.10 -10.66 5.29
C GLN A 442 -6.59 -9.22 5.06
N GLU A 443 -7.53 -8.78 5.88
CA GLU A 443 -8.22 -7.50 5.81
C GLU A 443 -7.53 -6.41 6.66
N GLY A 444 -6.18 -6.42 6.68
CA GLY A 444 -5.38 -5.56 7.56
C GLY A 444 -5.72 -4.08 7.43
N THR A 445 -5.86 -3.58 6.19
CA THR A 445 -6.19 -2.18 5.91
C THR A 445 -7.51 -1.76 6.55
N ALA A 446 -8.59 -2.48 6.25
CA ALA A 446 -9.91 -2.19 6.81
C ALA A 446 -9.94 -2.28 8.34
N ILE A 447 -9.24 -3.26 8.91
CA ILE A 447 -9.14 -3.44 10.37
C ILE A 447 -8.41 -2.24 10.98
N GLY A 448 -7.27 -1.84 10.44
CA GLY A 448 -6.51 -0.68 10.90
C GLY A 448 -7.32 0.61 10.85
N ASN A 449 -8.01 0.84 9.74
CA ASN A 449 -8.93 1.97 9.56
C ASN A 449 -9.98 2.02 10.69
N ILE A 450 -10.71 0.91 10.89
CA ILE A 450 -11.75 0.82 11.92
C ILE A 450 -11.20 1.00 13.33
N MET A 451 -10.07 0.38 13.63
CA MET A 451 -9.45 0.47 14.94
C MET A 451 -8.91 1.89 15.24
N LEU A 452 -8.43 2.62 14.23
CA LEU A 452 -8.05 4.02 14.36
C LEU A 452 -9.27 4.93 14.60
N GLN A 453 -10.42 4.63 13.99
CA GLN A 453 -11.67 5.28 14.29
C GLN A 453 -12.12 4.99 15.75
N ALA A 454 -11.99 3.74 16.18
CA ALA A 454 -12.26 3.35 17.56
C ALA A 454 -11.35 4.07 18.56
N LYS A 455 -10.06 4.26 18.23
CA LYS A 455 -9.11 5.06 19.02
C LYS A 455 -9.54 6.53 19.07
N ALA A 456 -9.89 7.14 17.95
CA ALA A 456 -10.35 8.53 17.88
C ALA A 456 -11.62 8.77 18.70
N SER A 457 -12.51 7.78 18.83
CA SER A 457 -13.73 7.84 19.64
C SER A 457 -13.51 7.54 21.12
N GLY A 458 -12.29 7.19 21.53
CA GLY A 458 -11.97 6.76 22.90
C GLY A 458 -12.48 5.36 23.25
N ALA A 459 -12.90 4.56 22.26
CA ALA A 459 -13.30 3.17 22.45
C ALA A 459 -12.09 2.23 22.63
N VAL A 460 -10.92 2.68 22.17
CA VAL A 460 -9.62 2.01 22.31
C VAL A 460 -8.60 3.06 22.73
N LYS A 461 -7.73 2.71 23.65
CA LYS A 461 -6.80 3.63 24.30
C LYS A 461 -5.59 3.98 23.44
N ASP A 462 -4.91 2.96 22.94
CA ASP A 462 -3.63 3.08 22.24
C ASP A 462 -3.43 1.95 21.23
N ILE A 463 -2.31 2.00 20.49
CA ILE A 463 -1.95 1.01 19.45
C ILE A 463 -1.81 -0.41 20.02
N TRP A 464 -1.38 -0.56 21.27
CA TRP A 464 -1.16 -1.87 21.88
C TRP A 464 -2.48 -2.55 22.25
N GLU A 465 -3.44 -1.78 22.76
CA GLU A 465 -4.81 -2.29 22.96
C GLU A 465 -5.48 -2.62 21.63
N MET A 466 -5.29 -1.81 20.59
CA MET A 466 -5.73 -2.16 19.22
C MET A 466 -5.19 -3.53 18.80
N ARG A 467 -3.88 -3.73 18.86
CA ARG A 467 -3.19 -4.97 18.47
C ARG A 467 -3.64 -6.17 19.31
N GLN A 468 -3.90 -5.96 20.60
CA GLN A 468 -4.42 -7.00 21.47
C GLN A 468 -5.84 -7.41 21.09
N ILE A 469 -6.73 -6.46 20.82
CA ILE A 469 -8.09 -6.71 20.35
C ILE A 469 -8.05 -7.49 19.02
N ILE A 470 -7.18 -7.08 18.11
CA ILE A 470 -7.00 -7.75 16.83
C ILE A 470 -6.52 -9.19 17.04
N ALA A 471 -5.51 -9.40 17.86
CA ALA A 471 -4.99 -10.74 18.19
C ALA A 471 -6.05 -11.64 18.84
N ASN A 472 -6.94 -11.09 19.66
CA ASN A 472 -8.02 -11.83 20.32
C ASN A 472 -9.21 -12.15 19.39
N SER A 473 -9.31 -11.46 18.25
CA SER A 473 -10.44 -11.57 17.32
C SER A 473 -10.13 -12.48 16.12
N LEU A 474 -8.87 -12.78 15.87
CA LEU A 474 -8.43 -13.49 14.66
C LEU A 474 -7.53 -14.68 14.99
N GLU A 475 -7.64 -15.72 14.20
CA GLU A 475 -6.70 -16.84 14.22
C GLU A 475 -5.59 -16.59 13.17
N LEU A 476 -4.33 -16.53 13.64
CA LEU A 476 -3.17 -16.38 12.77
C LEU A 476 -2.63 -17.76 12.38
N LYS A 477 -2.32 -17.91 11.09
CA LYS A 477 -1.61 -19.11 10.62
C LYS A 477 -0.11 -18.96 10.89
N ARG A 478 0.46 -19.98 11.54
CA ARG A 478 1.87 -20.00 11.93
C ARG A 478 2.68 -20.92 11.00
N PHE A 479 3.82 -20.44 10.54
CA PHE A 479 4.76 -21.17 9.69
C PHE A 479 6.15 -21.11 10.33
N GLU A 480 6.73 -22.28 10.58
CA GLU A 480 8.10 -22.41 11.11
C GLU A 480 9.09 -22.65 9.97
N PRO A 481 10.32 -22.15 10.08
CA PRO A 481 11.37 -22.40 9.10
C PRO A 481 11.67 -23.89 8.93
N GLN A 482 11.84 -24.33 7.68
CA GLN A 482 12.19 -25.67 7.26
C GLN A 482 13.25 -25.61 6.17
N ASP A 483 13.93 -26.74 5.89
CA ASP A 483 14.83 -26.93 4.75
C ASP A 483 15.94 -25.87 4.61
N LYS A 484 16.49 -25.43 5.74
CA LYS A 484 17.46 -24.32 5.82
C LYS A 484 18.60 -24.44 4.81
N GLU A 485 19.23 -25.61 4.69
CA GLU A 485 20.40 -25.80 3.80
C GLU A 485 20.05 -25.58 2.33
N ALA A 486 18.87 -26.04 1.88
CA ALA A 486 18.42 -25.87 0.51
C ALA A 486 18.14 -24.40 0.20
N TRP A 487 17.53 -23.68 1.14
CA TRP A 487 17.26 -22.24 1.00
C TRP A 487 18.52 -21.38 1.11
N ASP A 488 19.49 -21.77 1.92
CA ASP A 488 20.79 -21.08 2.00
C ASP A 488 21.53 -21.16 0.66
N LYS A 489 21.60 -22.36 0.06
CA LYS A 489 22.22 -22.57 -1.25
C LYS A 489 21.48 -21.81 -2.38
N ALA A 490 20.13 -21.81 -2.35
CA ALA A 490 19.36 -21.07 -3.32
C ALA A 490 19.55 -19.55 -3.17
N TYR A 491 19.73 -19.06 -1.95
CA TYR A 491 20.01 -17.65 -1.68
C TYR A 491 21.41 -17.21 -2.17
N GLU A 492 22.42 -18.05 -2.01
CA GLU A 492 23.75 -17.79 -2.60
C GLU A 492 23.64 -17.62 -4.12
N HIS A 493 22.93 -18.52 -4.78
CA HIS A 493 22.69 -18.43 -6.23
C HIS A 493 21.88 -17.17 -6.59
N PHE A 494 20.83 -16.83 -5.83
CA PHE A 494 20.06 -15.60 -6.03
C PHE A 494 20.97 -14.36 -5.98
N LEU A 495 21.88 -14.28 -5.01
CA LEU A 495 22.82 -13.17 -4.90
C LEU A 495 23.80 -13.09 -6.09
N GLU A 496 24.15 -14.19 -6.72
CA GLU A 496 25.02 -14.22 -7.91
C GLU A 496 24.32 -13.65 -9.14
N ILE A 497 23.07 -14.01 -9.37
CA ILE A 497 22.31 -13.60 -10.55
C ILE A 497 21.69 -12.20 -10.42
N THR A 498 21.69 -11.60 -9.25
CA THR A 498 21.12 -10.27 -8.97
C THR A 498 22.18 -9.18 -8.74
N LYS A 499 23.48 -9.49 -9.03
CA LYS A 499 24.61 -8.56 -8.94
C LYS A 499 24.60 -7.50 -10.05
#